data_4c279b4cf9764d2bcba6141fc4abe583
#
_entry.id   4c279b4cf9764d2bcba6141fc4abe583
#
_cell.length_a   1.000
_cell.length_b   1.000
_cell.length_c   1.000
_cell.angle_alpha   90.00
_cell.angle_beta   90.00
_cell.angle_gamma   90.00
#
_symmetry.space_group_name_H-M   'P 1'
#
loop_
_entity.id
_entity.type
_entity.pdbx_description
1 polymer ?
#
loop_
_entity_poly.entity_id
_entity_poly.type
_entity_poly.pdbx_seq_one_letter_code
_entity_poly.pdbx_strand_id
1 'polypeptide(L)'
;GGAAGSEPVPAGGAADGAGAALSALTTREREVLRLIAAGRSNREIGAQLFISAKTASVHVSNILGKLGVASRTEAAAIAHREDIARSA
;
A
#
# COMPACT_ATOMS: atom_id res chain seq x y z
N GLY A 1 9.84 5.02 -18.57
CA GLY A 1 10.03 5.08 -18.52
C GLY A 1 9.97 4.84 -18.27
N GLY A 2 9.98 4.92 -18.56
CA GLY A 2 10.01 4.88 -18.52
C GLY A 2 9.89 4.42 -18.48
N ALA A 3 9.85 4.48 -18.80
CA ALA A 3 9.81 4.17 -18.98
C ALA A 3 9.93 3.63 -18.95
N ALA A 4 9.97 3.68 -19.15
CA ALA A 4 10.12 3.27 -19.07
C ALA A 4 10.15 2.73 -18.77
N GLY A 5 10.09 2.67 -18.68
CA GLY A 5 10.13 2.30 -18.34
C GLY A 5 9.74 1.62 -18.20
N SER A 6 9.53 1.60 -18.40
CA SER A 6 9.21 1.06 -18.22
C SER A 6 8.96 0.16 -18.37
N GLU A 7 8.93 -0.35 -18.60
CA GLU A 7 8.76 -1.19 -18.62
C GLU A 7 8.67 -2.12 -18.34
N PRO A 8 8.51 -2.65 -18.25
CA PRO A 8 8.21 -3.49 -17.93
C PRO A 8 8.24 -4.37 -17.32
N VAL A 9 8.06 -4.85 -16.99
CA VAL A 9 8.06 -5.65 -16.32
C VAL A 9 7.89 -6.77 -16.25
N PRO A 10 8.09 -7.35 -16.00
CA PRO A 10 7.80 -8.37 -16.05
C PRO A 10 7.50 -9.27 -15.23
N ALA A 11 7.55 -10.00 -15.55
CA ALA A 11 6.86 -11.04 -15.19
C ALA A 11 7.22 -11.60 -13.90
N GLY A 12 8.12 -12.26 -13.74
CA GLY A 12 8.46 -12.74 -12.50
C GLY A 12 8.29 -11.70 -11.56
N GLY A 13 7.91 -10.77 -12.24
CA GLY A 13 7.76 -9.63 -11.60
C GLY A 13 6.71 -9.49 -10.58
N ALA A 14 6.00 -10.50 -10.21
CA ALA A 14 5.01 -10.30 -9.18
C ALA A 14 5.64 -9.65 -7.96
N ALA A 15 6.76 -10.17 -7.51
CA ALA A 15 7.44 -9.59 -6.35
C ALA A 15 8.06 -8.25 -6.69
N ASP A 16 8.67 -8.16 -7.86
CA ASP A 16 9.26 -6.91 -8.30
C ASP A 16 8.20 -5.86 -8.54
N GLY A 17 7.05 -6.29 -9.07
CA GLY A 17 5.93 -5.38 -9.25
C GLY A 17 5.43 -4.82 -7.94
N ALA A 18 5.36 -5.65 -6.91
CA ALA A 18 4.94 -5.19 -5.60
C ALA A 18 5.93 -4.20 -5.02
N GLY A 19 7.22 -4.47 -5.16
CA GLY A 19 8.24 -3.56 -4.69
C GLY A 19 8.18 -2.22 -5.40
N ALA A 20 8.00 -2.25 -6.71
CA ALA A 20 7.88 -1.02 -7.49
C ALA A 20 6.63 -0.25 -7.10
N ALA A 21 5.52 -0.96 -6.89
CA ALA A 21 4.28 -0.32 -6.50
C ALA A 21 4.40 0.33 -5.13
N LEU A 22 5.10 -0.33 -4.21
CA LEU A 22 5.33 0.24 -2.89
C LEU A 22 6.14 1.52 -2.98
N SER A 23 7.08 1.59 -3.93
CA SER A 23 7.86 2.79 -4.14
C SER A 23 7.00 3.95 -4.63
N ALA A 24 5.87 3.65 -5.25
CA ALA A 24 4.96 4.67 -5.77
C ALA A 24 4.06 5.24 -4.69
N LEU A 25 4.03 4.66 -3.51
CA LEU A 25 3.21 5.17 -2.43
C LEU A 25 3.83 6.41 -1.82
N THR A 26 2.98 7.37 -1.47
CA THR A 26 3.43 8.53 -0.71
C THR A 26 3.77 8.09 0.71
N THR A 27 4.45 8.96 1.46
CA THR A 27 4.76 8.68 2.86
C THR A 27 3.49 8.39 3.65
N ARG A 28 2.44 9.18 3.43
CA ARG A 28 1.18 8.98 4.14
C ARG A 28 0.54 7.65 3.77
N GLU A 29 0.60 7.29 2.48
CA GLU A 29 0.04 6.02 2.04
C GLU A 29 0.80 4.84 2.65
N ARG A 30 2.11 4.96 2.77
CA ARG A 30 2.89 3.91 3.42
C ARG A 30 2.50 3.76 4.89
N GLU A 31 2.25 4.87 5.57
CA GLU A 31 1.77 4.83 6.96
C GLU A 31 0.42 4.12 7.05
N VAL A 32 -0.48 4.45 6.12
CA VAL A 32 -1.79 3.80 6.09
C VAL A 32 -1.63 2.30 5.82
N LEU A 33 -0.78 1.95 4.87
CA LEU A 33 -0.57 0.54 4.55
C LEU A 33 -0.02 -0.23 5.75
N ARG A 34 0.86 0.38 6.51
CA ARG A 34 1.40 -0.24 7.71
C ARG A 34 0.29 -0.53 8.71
N LEU A 35 -0.64 0.41 8.85
CA LEU A 35 -1.76 0.23 9.77
C LEU A 35 -2.75 -0.82 9.26
N ILE A 36 -2.93 -0.90 7.94
CA ILE A 36 -3.73 -1.97 7.35
C ILE A 36 -3.11 -3.32 7.70
N ALA A 37 -1.79 -3.43 7.58
CA ALA A 37 -1.09 -4.66 7.89
C ALA A 37 -1.21 -5.03 9.37
N ALA A 38 -1.37 -4.02 10.21
CA ALA A 38 -1.54 -4.24 11.65
C ALA A 38 -3.01 -4.57 12.02
N GLY A 39 -3.89 -4.62 11.03
CA GLY A 39 -5.28 -4.99 11.26
C GLY A 39 -6.17 -3.84 11.69
N ARG A 40 -5.75 -2.61 11.49
CA ARG A 40 -6.55 -1.46 11.90
C ARG A 40 -7.68 -1.17 10.93
N SER A 41 -8.80 -0.74 11.46
CA SER A 41 -9.93 -0.30 10.65
C SER A 41 -9.66 1.12 10.12
N ASN A 42 -10.45 1.55 9.14
CA ASN A 42 -10.32 2.92 8.64
C ASN A 42 -10.53 3.94 9.76
N ARG A 43 -11.43 3.65 10.67
CA ARG A 43 -11.68 4.53 11.81
C ARG A 43 -10.45 4.64 12.70
N GLU A 44 -9.83 3.50 12.96
CA GLU A 44 -8.62 3.48 13.78
C GLU A 44 -7.45 4.14 13.08
N ILE A 45 -7.34 3.93 11.77
CA ILE A 45 -6.31 4.60 10.97
C ILE A 45 -6.51 6.12 11.05
N GLY A 46 -7.75 6.55 10.89
CA GLY A 46 -8.06 7.98 10.97
C GLY A 46 -7.69 8.57 12.32
N ALA A 47 -8.04 7.86 13.39
CA ALA A 47 -7.72 8.34 14.73
C ALA A 47 -6.22 8.43 14.93
N GLN A 48 -5.49 7.45 14.45
CA GLN A 48 -4.05 7.40 14.65
C GLN A 48 -3.31 8.47 13.84
N LEU A 49 -3.80 8.78 12.65
CA LEU A 49 -3.16 9.74 11.76
C LEU A 49 -3.80 11.13 11.81
N PHE A 50 -4.80 11.31 12.68
CA PHE A 50 -5.50 12.59 12.83
C PHE A 50 -6.20 13.01 11.54
N ILE A 51 -6.83 12.04 10.87
CA ILE A 51 -7.65 12.28 9.68
C ILE A 51 -9.00 11.60 9.87
N SER A 52 -9.97 11.96 9.06
CA SER A 52 -11.29 11.35 9.16
C SER A 52 -11.22 9.91 8.63
N ALA A 53 -12.20 9.09 9.06
CA ALA A 53 -12.30 7.73 8.52
C ALA A 53 -12.53 7.76 7.01
N LYS A 54 -13.25 8.79 6.54
CA LYS A 54 -13.48 8.95 5.10
C LYS A 54 -12.18 9.20 4.36
N THR A 55 -11.33 10.08 4.90
CA THR A 55 -10.03 10.33 4.30
C THR A 55 -9.16 9.07 4.33
N ALA A 56 -9.21 8.34 5.44
CA ALA A 56 -8.49 7.08 5.52
C ALA A 56 -8.96 6.12 4.43
N SER A 57 -10.27 6.06 4.19
CA SER A 57 -10.83 5.22 3.14
C SER A 57 -10.30 5.61 1.76
N VAL A 58 -10.16 6.90 1.51
CA VAL A 58 -9.60 7.37 0.24
C VAL A 58 -8.16 6.89 0.08
N HIS A 59 -7.36 7.02 1.14
CA HIS A 59 -5.99 6.52 1.09
C HIS A 59 -5.95 5.02 0.84
N VAL A 60 -6.83 4.28 1.50
CA VAL A 60 -6.90 2.82 1.29
C VAL A 60 -7.22 2.51 -0.17
N SER A 61 -8.22 3.18 -0.75
CA SER A 61 -8.56 2.97 -2.15
C SER A 61 -7.38 3.25 -3.08
N ASN A 62 -6.68 4.35 -2.82
CA ASN A 62 -5.53 4.71 -3.65
C ASN A 62 -4.43 3.66 -3.55
N ILE A 63 -4.20 3.16 -2.34
CA ILE A 63 -3.19 2.12 -2.11
C ILE A 63 -3.56 0.85 -2.87
N LEU A 64 -4.82 0.42 -2.79
CA LEU A 64 -5.26 -0.78 -3.49
C LEU A 64 -5.07 -0.62 -4.99
N GLY A 65 -5.38 0.55 -5.52
CA GLY A 65 -5.17 0.82 -6.94
C GLY A 65 -3.71 0.78 -7.32
N LYS A 66 -2.85 1.38 -6.52
CA LYS A 66 -1.42 1.43 -6.81
C LYS A 66 -0.77 0.05 -6.70
N LEU A 67 -1.22 -0.76 -5.73
CA LEU A 67 -0.70 -2.12 -5.57
C LEU A 67 -1.32 -3.10 -6.55
N GLY A 68 -2.40 -2.72 -7.21
CA GLY A 68 -3.07 -3.60 -8.15
C GLY A 68 -3.78 -4.76 -7.48
N VAL A 69 -4.30 -4.56 -6.29
CA VAL A 69 -4.99 -5.61 -5.54
C VAL A 69 -6.46 -5.24 -5.34
N ALA A 70 -7.28 -6.23 -5.06
CA ALA A 70 -8.71 -6.04 -4.95
C ALA A 70 -9.19 -5.80 -3.52
N SER A 71 -8.39 -6.15 -2.52
CA SER A 71 -8.84 -6.06 -1.14
C SER A 71 -7.71 -5.63 -0.23
N ARG A 72 -8.10 -5.10 0.94
CA ARG A 72 -7.12 -4.70 1.93
C ARG A 72 -6.39 -5.92 2.52
N THR A 73 -7.01 -7.09 2.50
CA THR A 73 -6.33 -8.31 2.94
C THR A 73 -5.14 -8.60 2.05
N GLU A 74 -5.32 -8.44 0.74
CA GLU A 74 -4.21 -8.62 -0.21
C GLU A 74 -3.14 -7.56 0.01
N ALA A 75 -3.55 -6.32 0.26
CA ALA A 75 -2.61 -5.25 0.53
C ALA A 75 -1.81 -5.55 1.80
N ALA A 76 -2.47 -6.05 2.83
CA ALA A 76 -1.80 -6.42 4.07
C ALA A 76 -0.78 -7.54 3.83
N ALA A 77 -1.14 -8.51 3.00
CA ALA A 77 -0.24 -9.60 2.67
C ALA A 77 1.02 -9.08 1.97
N ILE A 78 0.86 -8.13 1.05
CA ILE A 78 2.00 -7.50 0.39
C ILE A 78 2.87 -6.77 1.41
N ALA A 79 2.25 -6.02 2.31
CA ALA A 79 2.97 -5.27 3.31
C ALA A 79 3.80 -6.18 4.20
N HIS A 80 3.24 -7.31 4.60
CA HIS A 80 3.96 -8.28 5.41
C HIS A 80 5.11 -8.90 4.64
N ARG A 81 4.87 -9.25 3.37
CA ARG A 81 5.90 -9.87 2.54
C ARG A 81 7.06 -8.91 2.31
N GLU A 82 6.77 -7.63 2.13
CA GLU A 82 7.80 -6.62 1.89
C GLU A 82 8.30 -5.99 3.18
N ASP A 83 7.87 -6.52 4.31
CA ASP A 83 8.34 -6.09 5.62
C ASP A 83 7.95 -4.66 5.98
N ILE A 84 6.94 -4.13 5.30
CA ILE A 84 6.49 -2.77 5.59
C ILE A 84 5.92 -2.66 7.00
N ALA A 85 5.23 -3.71 7.46
CA ALA A 85 4.60 -3.70 8.76
C ALA A 85 5.60 -3.52 9.90
N ARG A 86 6.85 -3.91 9.67
CA ARG A 86 7.89 -3.81 10.70
C ARG A 86 8.76 -2.58 10.55
N SER A 87 8.58 -1.83 9.50
CA SER A 87 9.40 -0.64 9.24
C SER A 87 9.07 0.52 10.15
N ALA A 88 8.11 0.36 10.99
CA ALA A 88 7.64 1.45 11.83
C ALA A 88 8.67 1.89 12.86
#